data_c55617e6108660b3e4c21ee11a98e8c4
#
_entry.id   c55617e6108660b3e4c21ee11a98e8c4
#
_cell.length_a   1.000
_cell.length_b   1.000
_cell.length_c   1.000
_cell.angle_alpha   90.00
_cell.angle_beta   90.00
_cell.angle_gamma   90.00
#
_symmetry.space_group_name_H-M   'P 1'
#
loop_
_entity.id
_entity.type
_entity.pdbx_description
1 polymer ?
#
loop_
_entity_poly.entity_id
_entity_poly.type
_entity_poly.pdbx_seq_one_letter_code
_entity_poly.pdbx_strand_id
1 'polypeptide(L)'
;VSPSIAIEEIPEKNREKFAEWLNDFRLLSVREEKGAELIYNLIGKNAEVLCDPTMYLTVEKWKKIERKPRNIKDVYILIYFLGDYDYEYKKWIEKTAQKNHLKIFELQNKENYGIAPDEFLYLIDHAACVCTDSFHGTVFSLIFHTPFVVFERKDNFKKMNSRLNTLLKKFDCLQRKQEELDERSIFEMDFQKTDQIIKQEQSKFKKFLEKI
;
A
#
# COMPACT_ATOMS: atom_id res chain seq x y z
N VAL A 1 -13.17 -0.37 -11.52
CA VAL A 1 -11.83 -0.22 -12.11
C VAL A 1 -10.79 -0.67 -11.11
N SER A 2 -9.78 -1.44 -11.57
CA SER A 2 -8.59 -1.82 -10.77
C SER A 2 -8.91 -2.50 -9.41
N PRO A 3 -9.86 -3.47 -9.35
CA PRO A 3 -10.07 -4.25 -8.13
C PRO A 3 -8.85 -5.15 -7.87
N SER A 4 -8.68 -5.57 -6.62
CA SER A 4 -7.69 -6.56 -6.23
C SER A 4 -8.28 -7.97 -6.29
N ILE A 5 -7.55 -8.91 -6.89
CA ILE A 5 -7.83 -10.35 -6.82
C ILE A 5 -6.70 -10.99 -5.98
N ALA A 6 -6.74 -10.77 -4.68
CA ALA A 6 -5.68 -11.16 -3.76
C ALA A 6 -5.67 -12.66 -3.41
N ILE A 7 -5.78 -13.53 -4.41
CA ILE A 7 -5.73 -15.00 -4.28
C ILE A 7 -4.77 -15.58 -5.31
N GLU A 8 -4.19 -16.73 -4.99
CA GLU A 8 -3.28 -17.44 -5.89
C GLU A 8 -4.02 -18.23 -6.98
N GLU A 9 -5.22 -18.69 -6.66
CA GLU A 9 -6.09 -19.46 -7.57
C GLU A 9 -7.57 -19.20 -7.26
N ILE A 10 -8.42 -19.27 -8.28
CA ILE A 10 -9.87 -19.20 -8.11
C ILE A 10 -10.36 -20.59 -7.66
N PRO A 11 -11.02 -20.69 -6.49
CA PRO A 11 -11.53 -21.98 -5.99
C PRO A 11 -12.43 -22.65 -7.03
N GLU A 12 -12.26 -23.97 -7.22
CA GLU A 12 -12.97 -24.74 -8.25
C GLU A 12 -14.49 -24.50 -8.22
N LYS A 13 -15.09 -24.55 -7.05
CA LYS A 13 -16.52 -24.29 -6.82
C LYS A 13 -17.02 -22.92 -7.29
N ASN A 14 -16.14 -21.97 -7.52
CA ASN A 14 -16.48 -20.60 -7.92
C ASN A 14 -16.11 -20.29 -9.39
N ARG A 15 -15.34 -21.17 -10.06
CA ARG A 15 -14.78 -20.90 -11.39
C ARG A 15 -15.85 -20.57 -12.43
N GLU A 16 -16.89 -21.39 -12.51
CA GLU A 16 -17.96 -21.23 -13.49
C GLU A 16 -18.67 -19.88 -13.32
N LYS A 17 -19.04 -19.54 -12.07
CA LYS A 17 -19.72 -18.30 -11.75
C LYS A 17 -18.85 -17.06 -11.97
N PHE A 18 -17.54 -17.16 -11.63
CA PHE A 18 -16.59 -16.09 -11.95
C PHE A 18 -16.41 -15.90 -13.44
N ALA A 19 -16.34 -16.99 -14.22
CA ALA A 19 -16.22 -16.93 -15.66
C ALA A 19 -17.46 -16.25 -16.30
N GLU A 20 -18.66 -16.61 -15.86
CA GLU A 20 -19.91 -15.98 -16.28
C GLU A 20 -19.85 -14.47 -16.04
N TRP A 21 -19.62 -14.03 -14.81
CA TRP A 21 -19.59 -12.61 -14.45
C TRP A 21 -18.52 -11.82 -15.18
N LEU A 22 -17.29 -12.39 -15.30
CA LEU A 22 -16.19 -11.69 -15.97
C LEU A 22 -16.43 -11.56 -17.49
N ASN A 23 -17.18 -12.48 -18.09
CA ASN A 23 -17.51 -12.40 -19.52
C ASN A 23 -18.47 -11.26 -19.86
N ASP A 24 -19.29 -10.80 -18.91
CA ASP A 24 -20.22 -9.70 -19.09
C ASP A 24 -19.51 -8.33 -19.16
N PHE A 25 -18.26 -8.24 -18.67
CA PHE A 25 -17.52 -6.98 -18.73
C PHE A 25 -16.92 -6.75 -20.14
N ARG A 26 -17.17 -5.54 -20.65
CA ARG A 26 -16.56 -5.08 -21.91
C ARG A 26 -15.05 -4.87 -21.78
N LEU A 27 -14.63 -4.30 -20.65
CA LEU A 27 -13.23 -4.03 -20.31
C LEU A 27 -12.93 -4.54 -18.91
N LEU A 28 -11.77 -5.16 -18.76
CA LEU A 28 -11.31 -5.71 -17.49
C LEU A 28 -10.03 -4.99 -17.03
N SER A 29 -9.96 -4.71 -15.76
CA SER A 29 -8.74 -4.19 -15.13
C SER A 29 -8.58 -4.74 -13.72
N VAL A 30 -7.33 -4.88 -13.28
CA VAL A 30 -6.95 -5.38 -11.94
C VAL A 30 -5.74 -4.60 -11.43
N ARG A 31 -5.40 -4.74 -10.14
CA ARG A 31 -4.21 -4.11 -9.55
C ARG A 31 -2.94 -4.93 -9.62
N GLU A 32 -3.06 -6.24 -9.79
CA GLU A 32 -1.96 -7.19 -9.73
C GLU A 32 -1.83 -7.99 -11.02
N GLU A 33 -0.57 -8.26 -11.41
CA GLU A 33 -0.25 -9.15 -12.55
C GLU A 33 -0.88 -10.53 -12.35
N LYS A 34 -0.84 -11.07 -11.12
CA LYS A 34 -1.46 -12.36 -10.81
C LYS A 34 -2.97 -12.37 -11.07
N GLY A 35 -3.66 -11.27 -10.76
CA GLY A 35 -5.08 -11.12 -11.05
C GLY A 35 -5.38 -11.15 -12.55
N ALA A 36 -4.55 -10.50 -13.37
CA ALA A 36 -4.68 -10.52 -14.82
C ALA A 36 -4.43 -11.95 -15.39
N GLU A 37 -3.42 -12.64 -14.87
CA GLU A 37 -3.14 -14.05 -15.22
C GLU A 37 -4.33 -14.97 -14.88
N LEU A 38 -4.91 -14.83 -13.69
CA LEU A 38 -6.08 -15.62 -13.27
C LEU A 38 -7.29 -15.40 -14.19
N ILE A 39 -7.56 -14.15 -14.58
CA ILE A 39 -8.64 -13.82 -15.51
C ILE A 39 -8.36 -14.45 -16.88
N TYR A 40 -7.15 -14.29 -17.39
CA TYR A 40 -6.77 -14.86 -18.68
C TYR A 40 -6.91 -16.40 -18.71
N ASN A 41 -6.42 -17.07 -17.67
CA ASN A 41 -6.51 -18.53 -17.54
C ASN A 41 -7.96 -19.03 -17.38
N LEU A 42 -8.86 -18.18 -16.84
CA LEU A 42 -10.25 -18.57 -16.64
C LEU A 42 -11.12 -18.37 -17.87
N ILE A 43 -10.95 -17.24 -18.59
CA ILE A 43 -11.88 -16.83 -19.68
C ILE A 43 -11.18 -16.41 -20.98
N GLY A 44 -9.84 -16.46 -21.06
CA GLY A 44 -9.07 -16.06 -22.24
C GLY A 44 -9.07 -14.55 -22.55
N LYS A 45 -9.63 -13.70 -21.67
CA LYS A 45 -9.64 -12.25 -21.85
C LYS A 45 -8.47 -11.58 -21.13
N ASN A 46 -7.88 -10.56 -21.74
CA ASN A 46 -6.85 -9.75 -21.09
C ASN A 46 -7.49 -8.71 -20.14
N ALA A 47 -6.93 -8.60 -18.94
CA ALA A 47 -7.24 -7.52 -18.01
C ALA A 47 -6.04 -6.54 -17.94
N GLU A 48 -6.32 -5.24 -17.99
CA GLU A 48 -5.27 -4.21 -17.85
C GLU A 48 -4.84 -4.13 -16.39
N VAL A 49 -3.52 -4.22 -16.13
CA VAL A 49 -2.97 -4.02 -14.79
C VAL A 49 -2.76 -2.53 -14.55
N LEU A 50 -3.55 -1.96 -13.66
CA LEU A 50 -3.56 -0.54 -13.29
C LEU A 50 -3.16 -0.37 -11.82
N CYS A 51 -2.65 0.80 -11.44
CA CYS A 51 -2.40 1.09 -10.04
C CYS A 51 -3.68 1.18 -9.20
N ASP A 52 -3.49 1.22 -7.89
CA ASP A 52 -4.57 1.48 -6.95
C ASP A 52 -5.28 2.80 -7.28
N PRO A 53 -6.62 2.87 -7.23
CA PRO A 53 -7.38 4.08 -7.52
C PRO A 53 -6.96 5.30 -6.69
N THR A 54 -6.41 5.12 -5.49
CA THR A 54 -5.92 6.22 -4.66
C THR A 54 -4.77 6.98 -5.30
N MET A 55 -4.00 6.36 -6.19
CA MET A 55 -2.87 6.99 -6.90
C MET A 55 -3.30 7.90 -8.07
N TYR A 56 -4.59 7.92 -8.42
CA TYR A 56 -5.08 8.77 -9.51
C TYR A 56 -5.40 10.19 -9.08
N LEU A 57 -5.50 10.43 -7.77
CA LEU A 57 -5.58 11.78 -7.22
C LEU A 57 -4.18 12.32 -6.97
N THR A 58 -4.03 13.63 -7.14
CA THR A 58 -2.76 14.30 -6.82
C THR A 58 -2.60 14.47 -5.31
N VAL A 59 -1.35 14.60 -4.85
CA VAL A 59 -1.03 14.83 -3.44
C VAL A 59 -1.78 16.04 -2.86
N GLU A 60 -1.91 17.12 -3.64
CA GLU A 60 -2.61 18.34 -3.21
C GLU A 60 -4.11 18.10 -2.95
N LYS A 61 -4.72 17.17 -3.70
CA LYS A 61 -6.13 16.78 -3.47
C LYS A 61 -6.29 15.98 -2.19
N TRP A 62 -5.35 15.08 -1.89
CA TRP A 62 -5.33 14.34 -0.64
C TRP A 62 -5.09 15.26 0.56
N LYS A 63 -4.12 16.19 0.46
CA LYS A 63 -3.83 17.18 1.53
C LYS A 63 -5.00 18.11 1.86
N LYS A 64 -5.92 18.35 0.92
CA LYS A 64 -7.12 19.16 1.18
C LYS A 64 -8.12 18.52 2.13
N ILE A 65 -8.11 17.20 2.25
CA ILE A 65 -9.06 16.48 3.09
C ILE A 65 -8.42 15.92 4.36
N GLU A 66 -7.10 16.00 4.50
CA GLU A 66 -6.44 15.58 5.72
C GLU A 66 -6.81 16.45 6.92
N ARG A 67 -6.86 15.86 8.10
CA ARG A 67 -7.17 16.53 9.35
C ARG A 67 -6.23 16.09 10.46
N LYS A 68 -5.62 17.05 11.15
CA LYS A 68 -4.70 16.78 12.25
C LYS A 68 -5.44 16.13 13.44
N PRO A 69 -5.03 14.94 13.93
CA PRO A 69 -5.54 14.38 15.17
C PRO A 69 -5.21 15.24 16.36
N ARG A 70 -6.10 15.26 17.37
CA ARG A 70 -5.94 16.14 18.54
C ARG A 70 -4.69 15.86 19.38
N ASN A 71 -4.20 14.62 19.39
CA ASN A 71 -3.15 14.16 20.29
C ASN A 71 -1.74 14.18 19.67
N ILE A 72 -1.56 14.69 18.44
CA ILE A 72 -0.27 14.75 17.77
C ILE A 72 0.43 16.08 18.06
N LYS A 73 1.56 16.00 18.77
CA LYS A 73 2.38 17.17 19.12
C LYS A 73 3.85 17.04 18.70
N ASP A 74 4.38 15.82 18.70
CA ASP A 74 5.79 15.52 18.49
C ASP A 74 6.01 14.89 17.10
N VAL A 75 7.28 14.84 16.65
CA VAL A 75 7.70 14.04 15.50
C VAL A 75 7.66 12.56 15.89
N TYR A 76 7.13 11.71 15.02
CA TYR A 76 6.85 10.31 15.33
C TYR A 76 7.17 9.35 14.20
N ILE A 77 7.39 8.08 14.58
CA ILE A 77 7.27 6.93 13.70
C ILE A 77 5.82 6.44 13.78
N LEU A 78 5.15 6.35 12.63
CA LEU A 78 3.81 5.77 12.55
C LEU A 78 3.91 4.25 12.43
N ILE A 79 3.23 3.51 13.31
CA ILE A 79 3.03 2.06 13.22
C ILE A 79 1.63 1.78 12.71
N TYR A 80 1.53 1.10 11.56
CA TYR A 80 0.26 0.66 10.98
C TYR A 80 0.35 -0.77 10.45
N PHE A 81 0.01 -1.74 11.30
CA PHE A 81 -0.04 -3.15 10.96
C PHE A 81 -1.48 -3.63 10.93
N LEU A 82 -1.85 -4.39 9.90
CA LEU A 82 -3.18 -5.01 9.77
C LEU A 82 -3.22 -6.43 10.35
N GLY A 83 -2.06 -7.06 10.47
CA GLY A 83 -1.89 -8.33 11.17
C GLY A 83 -1.21 -8.13 12.52
N ASP A 84 -1.09 -9.24 13.26
CA ASP A 84 -0.24 -9.26 14.44
C ASP A 84 1.22 -9.12 14.01
N TYR A 85 1.94 -8.18 14.60
CA TYR A 85 3.38 -8.08 14.39
C TYR A 85 4.14 -8.62 15.58
N ASP A 86 5.21 -9.38 15.28
CA ASP A 86 5.93 -10.10 16.30
C ASP A 86 6.80 -9.19 17.18
N TYR A 87 7.28 -9.78 18.29
CA TYR A 87 8.12 -9.09 19.25
C TYR A 87 9.40 -8.51 18.63
N GLU A 88 10.01 -9.18 17.66
CA GLU A 88 11.24 -8.71 17.01
C GLU A 88 11.01 -7.43 16.19
N TYR A 89 9.88 -7.33 15.48
CA TYR A 89 9.50 -6.11 14.77
C TYR A 89 9.26 -4.95 15.72
N LYS A 90 8.53 -5.21 16.82
CA LYS A 90 8.28 -4.22 17.86
C LYS A 90 9.58 -3.70 18.45
N LYS A 91 10.46 -4.59 18.87
CA LYS A 91 11.77 -4.28 19.46
C LYS A 91 12.65 -3.46 18.49
N TRP A 92 12.64 -3.82 17.20
CA TRP A 92 13.38 -3.09 16.17
C TRP A 92 12.87 -1.64 16.04
N ILE A 93 11.54 -1.44 15.98
CA ILE A 93 10.92 -0.12 15.88
C ILE A 93 11.20 0.72 17.13
N GLU A 94 11.04 0.13 18.33
CA GLU A 94 11.32 0.81 19.60
C GLU A 94 12.78 1.26 19.69
N LYS A 95 13.73 0.39 19.34
CA LYS A 95 15.15 0.74 19.29
C LYS A 95 15.44 1.86 18.30
N THR A 96 14.82 1.81 17.12
CA THR A 96 14.96 2.85 16.09
C THR A 96 14.43 4.19 16.57
N ALA A 97 13.25 4.20 17.17
CA ALA A 97 12.63 5.42 17.74
C ALA A 97 13.49 6.02 18.86
N GLN A 98 13.97 5.18 19.78
CA GLN A 98 14.83 5.62 20.89
C GLN A 98 16.14 6.24 20.39
N LYS A 99 16.83 5.58 19.45
CA LYS A 99 18.08 6.06 18.86
C LYS A 99 17.93 7.43 18.19
N ASN A 100 16.77 7.73 17.66
CA ASN A 100 16.50 8.97 16.91
C ASN A 100 15.64 9.98 17.69
N HIS A 101 15.40 9.75 18.98
CA HIS A 101 14.60 10.62 19.85
C HIS A 101 13.19 10.89 19.33
N LEU A 102 12.58 9.90 18.65
CA LEU A 102 11.24 9.98 18.08
C LEU A 102 10.20 9.33 18.99
N LYS A 103 8.97 9.84 18.95
CA LYS A 103 7.82 9.17 19.53
C LYS A 103 7.34 8.04 18.63
N ILE A 104 6.60 7.09 19.18
CA ILE A 104 5.88 6.07 18.43
C ILE A 104 4.39 6.40 18.50
N PHE A 105 3.74 6.45 17.34
CA PHE A 105 2.29 6.49 17.23
C PHE A 105 1.80 5.20 16.60
N GLU A 106 1.17 4.35 17.40
CA GLU A 106 0.62 3.07 16.95
C GLU A 106 -0.88 3.23 16.65
N LEU A 107 -1.26 3.08 15.37
CA LEU A 107 -2.62 3.35 14.91
C LEU A 107 -3.65 2.39 15.52
N GLN A 108 -3.28 1.11 15.72
CA GLN A 108 -4.16 0.09 16.29
C GLN A 108 -4.19 0.05 17.82
N ASN A 109 -3.48 0.93 18.50
CA ASN A 109 -3.58 1.03 19.96
C ASN A 109 -4.99 1.43 20.36
N LYS A 110 -5.51 0.85 21.44
CA LYS A 110 -6.87 1.15 21.97
C LYS A 110 -7.10 2.64 22.22
N GLU A 111 -6.06 3.37 22.62
CA GLU A 111 -6.13 4.82 22.84
C GLU A 111 -6.33 5.63 21.55
N ASN A 112 -5.97 5.05 20.41
CA ASN A 112 -6.11 5.64 19.07
C ASN A 112 -7.31 5.07 18.30
N TYR A 113 -8.13 4.25 18.96
CA TYR A 113 -9.36 3.70 18.37
C TYR A 113 -10.32 4.84 18.01
N GLY A 114 -10.70 4.93 16.73
CA GLY A 114 -11.55 6.01 16.24
C GLY A 114 -10.84 7.06 15.40
N ILE A 115 -9.56 6.85 15.05
CA ILE A 115 -8.89 7.64 14.01
C ILE A 115 -9.71 7.54 12.72
N ALA A 116 -10.15 8.69 12.22
CA ALA A 116 -10.93 8.79 11.00
C ALA A 116 -10.03 8.73 9.74
N PRO A 117 -10.57 8.42 8.55
CA PRO A 117 -9.77 8.33 7.32
C PRO A 117 -8.98 9.60 6.99
N ASP A 118 -9.53 10.77 7.26
CA ASP A 118 -8.86 12.07 7.07
C ASP A 118 -7.69 12.28 8.05
N GLU A 119 -7.82 11.77 9.27
CA GLU A 119 -6.75 11.76 10.25
C GLU A 119 -5.67 10.73 9.91
N PHE A 120 -6.04 9.58 9.35
CA PHE A 120 -5.11 8.59 8.84
C PHE A 120 -4.20 9.18 7.75
N LEU A 121 -4.75 9.97 6.83
CA LEU A 121 -3.96 10.66 5.80
C LEU A 121 -2.94 11.60 6.43
N TYR A 122 -3.37 12.44 7.38
CA TYR A 122 -2.49 13.34 8.11
C TYR A 122 -1.37 12.58 8.82
N LEU A 123 -1.69 11.47 9.47
CA LEU A 123 -0.71 10.67 10.20
C LEU A 123 0.37 10.10 9.30
N ILE A 124 0.05 9.72 8.07
CA ILE A 124 1.05 9.26 7.11
C ILE A 124 1.87 10.43 6.56
N ASP A 125 1.22 11.52 6.12
CA ASP A 125 1.91 12.67 5.52
C ASP A 125 2.93 13.31 6.48
N HIS A 126 2.65 13.30 7.79
CA HIS A 126 3.47 13.99 8.80
C HIS A 126 4.36 13.06 9.64
N ALA A 127 4.41 11.77 9.34
CA ALA A 127 5.32 10.85 10.01
C ALA A 127 6.78 11.05 9.56
N ALA A 128 7.74 10.90 10.46
CA ALA A 128 9.15 10.79 10.10
C ALA A 128 9.41 9.52 9.29
N CYS A 129 8.70 8.44 9.62
CA CYS A 129 8.74 7.17 8.90
C CYS A 129 7.46 6.38 9.21
N VAL A 130 6.96 5.63 8.23
CA VAL A 130 5.84 4.70 8.38
C VAL A 130 6.34 3.27 8.43
N CYS A 131 6.11 2.57 9.53
CA CYS A 131 6.37 1.14 9.68
C CYS A 131 5.06 0.37 9.47
N THR A 132 4.98 -0.46 8.41
CA THR A 132 3.70 -1.04 8.01
C THR A 132 3.81 -2.39 7.31
N ASP A 133 2.77 -3.22 7.44
CA ASP A 133 2.49 -4.39 6.61
C ASP A 133 1.31 -4.14 5.66
N SER A 134 0.81 -2.91 5.64
CA SER A 134 -0.38 -2.52 4.90
C SER A 134 -0.04 -2.05 3.48
N PHE A 135 -0.78 -2.58 2.50
CA PHE A 135 -0.72 -2.09 1.13
C PHE A 135 -1.05 -0.59 1.05
N HIS A 136 -2.14 -0.13 1.69
CA HIS A 136 -2.51 1.29 1.65
C HIS A 136 -1.59 2.17 2.51
N GLY A 137 -1.01 1.65 3.59
CA GLY A 137 0.06 2.34 4.31
C GLY A 137 1.23 2.68 3.39
N THR A 138 1.67 1.71 2.61
CA THR A 138 2.76 1.88 1.62
C THR A 138 2.34 2.81 0.46
N VAL A 139 1.11 2.63 -0.08
CA VAL A 139 0.60 3.48 -1.18
C VAL A 139 0.55 4.95 -0.78
N PHE A 140 0.00 5.29 0.39
CA PHE A 140 -0.06 6.67 0.84
C PHE A 140 1.31 7.22 1.21
N SER A 141 2.23 6.40 1.73
CA SER A 141 3.62 6.82 1.94
C SER A 141 4.31 7.22 0.62
N LEU A 142 4.07 6.47 -0.47
CA LEU A 142 4.55 6.83 -1.81
C LEU A 142 3.90 8.13 -2.32
N ILE A 143 2.60 8.34 -2.10
CA ILE A 143 1.86 9.53 -2.54
C ILE A 143 2.35 10.78 -1.80
N PHE A 144 2.53 10.70 -0.47
CA PHE A 144 2.93 11.82 0.37
C PHE A 144 4.44 12.05 0.46
N HIS A 145 5.25 11.18 -0.17
CA HIS A 145 6.72 11.21 -0.06
C HIS A 145 7.20 11.02 1.38
N THR A 146 6.51 10.19 2.13
CA THR A 146 6.90 9.85 3.49
C THR A 146 7.78 8.61 3.47
N PRO A 147 8.98 8.63 4.06
CA PRO A 147 9.81 7.44 4.20
C PRO A 147 9.04 6.31 4.90
N PHE A 148 9.25 5.07 4.46
CA PHE A 148 8.53 3.93 5.02
C PHE A 148 9.42 2.69 5.09
N VAL A 149 9.01 1.75 5.95
CA VAL A 149 9.57 0.41 6.06
C VAL A 149 8.44 -0.60 5.98
N VAL A 150 8.57 -1.57 5.08
CA VAL A 150 7.60 -2.64 4.91
C VAL A 150 8.04 -3.87 5.67
N PHE A 151 7.13 -4.41 6.47
CA PHE A 151 7.31 -5.64 7.22
C PHE A 151 6.48 -6.76 6.60
N GLU A 152 7.05 -7.96 6.53
CA GLU A 152 6.32 -9.11 6.01
C GLU A 152 5.38 -9.68 7.06
N ARG A 153 4.16 -10.02 6.64
CA ARG A 153 3.21 -10.76 7.49
C ARG A 153 3.68 -12.19 7.67
N LYS A 154 3.70 -12.63 8.92
CA LYS A 154 4.09 -14.01 9.31
C LYS A 154 2.89 -14.89 9.62
N ASP A 155 1.69 -14.33 9.65
CA ASP A 155 0.43 -15.01 9.96
C ASP A 155 -0.17 -15.77 8.75
N ASN A 156 -1.41 -16.25 8.90
CA ASN A 156 -2.16 -16.95 7.85
C ASN A 156 -2.44 -16.10 6.61
N PHE A 157 -2.20 -14.78 6.66
CA PHE A 157 -2.37 -13.83 5.56
C PHE A 157 -1.07 -13.54 4.79
N LYS A 158 -0.05 -14.40 4.87
CA LYS A 158 1.21 -14.30 4.08
C LYS A 158 0.97 -14.06 2.59
N LYS A 159 -0.14 -14.56 2.04
CA LYS A 159 -0.54 -14.33 0.65
C LYS A 159 -0.72 -12.83 0.31
N MET A 160 -0.95 -11.99 1.31
CA MET A 160 -1.05 -10.53 1.13
C MET A 160 0.30 -9.88 0.81
N ASN A 161 1.42 -10.54 1.15
CA ASN A 161 2.77 -10.05 0.86
C ASN A 161 3.03 -9.95 -0.65
N SER A 162 2.39 -10.78 -1.48
CA SER A 162 2.54 -10.74 -2.94
C SER A 162 2.14 -9.39 -3.54
N ARG A 163 1.09 -8.75 -3.01
CA ARG A 163 0.63 -7.43 -3.46
C ARG A 163 1.61 -6.32 -3.11
N LEU A 164 2.16 -6.36 -1.88
CA LEU A 164 3.20 -5.44 -1.45
C LEU A 164 4.46 -5.61 -2.30
N ASN A 165 4.87 -6.86 -2.55
CA ASN A 165 6.01 -7.15 -3.41
C ASN A 165 5.81 -6.61 -4.84
N THR A 166 4.62 -6.75 -5.43
CA THR A 166 4.28 -6.19 -6.73
C THR A 166 4.38 -4.67 -6.72
N LEU A 167 3.83 -4.02 -5.69
CA LEU A 167 3.92 -2.57 -5.51
C LEU A 167 5.37 -2.10 -5.37
N LEU A 168 6.15 -2.72 -4.48
CA LEU A 168 7.54 -2.36 -4.24
C LEU A 168 8.41 -2.55 -5.48
N LYS A 169 8.21 -3.63 -6.24
CA LYS A 169 8.89 -3.86 -7.53
C LYS A 169 8.55 -2.76 -8.52
N LYS A 170 7.26 -2.42 -8.67
CA LYS A 170 6.79 -1.39 -9.60
C LYS A 170 7.42 -0.03 -9.32
N PHE A 171 7.57 0.33 -8.04
CA PHE A 171 8.15 1.59 -7.60
C PHE A 171 9.66 1.53 -7.33
N ASP A 172 10.32 0.41 -7.63
CA ASP A 172 11.76 0.19 -7.38
C ASP A 172 12.16 0.44 -5.93
N CYS A 173 11.33 -0.07 -5.00
CA CYS A 173 11.44 0.16 -3.56
C CYS A 173 11.59 -1.12 -2.74
N LEU A 174 12.10 -2.23 -3.35
CA LEU A 174 12.28 -3.51 -2.64
C LEU A 174 13.20 -3.36 -1.42
N GLN A 175 14.22 -2.49 -1.51
CA GLN A 175 15.13 -2.15 -0.42
C GLN A 175 14.43 -1.51 0.79
N ARG A 176 13.13 -1.18 0.70
CA ARG A 176 12.33 -0.69 1.83
C ARG A 176 11.70 -1.79 2.68
N LYS A 177 11.94 -3.06 2.34
CA LYS A 177 11.65 -4.18 3.23
C LYS A 177 12.60 -4.14 4.43
N GLN A 178 12.06 -4.39 5.61
CA GLN A 178 12.82 -4.34 6.86
C GLN A 178 14.09 -5.23 6.83
N GLU A 179 14.00 -6.38 6.17
CA GLU A 179 15.09 -7.35 6.05
C GLU A 179 16.24 -6.87 5.14
N GLU A 180 15.95 -5.97 4.17
CA GLU A 180 16.89 -5.48 3.17
C GLU A 180 17.33 -4.03 3.43
N LEU A 181 16.76 -3.38 4.44
CA LEU A 181 16.92 -1.95 4.69
C LEU A 181 18.28 -1.64 5.34
N ASP A 182 19.03 -0.69 4.76
CA ASP A 182 20.13 -0.05 5.48
C ASP A 182 19.56 0.89 6.56
N GLU A 183 19.85 0.60 7.83
CA GLU A 183 19.37 1.39 8.99
C GLU A 183 19.69 2.89 8.88
N ARG A 184 20.75 3.26 8.12
CA ARG A 184 21.12 4.68 7.92
C ARG A 184 20.15 5.43 7.01
N SER A 185 19.43 4.71 6.15
CA SER A 185 18.49 5.28 5.18
C SER A 185 17.02 5.21 5.59
N ILE A 186 16.73 4.85 6.86
CA ILE A 186 15.34 4.69 7.34
C ILE A 186 14.49 5.93 7.05
N PHE A 187 15.02 7.12 7.34
CA PHE A 187 14.32 8.39 7.23
C PHE A 187 14.59 9.12 5.91
N GLU A 188 15.40 8.53 5.02
CA GLU A 188 15.76 9.13 3.75
C GLU A 188 15.26 8.25 2.60
N MET A 189 14.59 8.87 1.63
CA MET A 189 14.12 8.19 0.43
C MET A 189 14.05 9.19 -0.73
N ASP A 190 14.60 8.81 -1.88
CA ASP A 190 14.43 9.57 -3.12
C ASP A 190 13.09 9.18 -3.78
N PHE A 191 12.23 10.15 -3.99
CA PHE A 191 10.90 9.97 -4.59
C PHE A 191 10.80 10.42 -6.06
N GLN A 192 11.88 10.88 -6.69
CA GLN A 192 11.84 11.36 -8.08
C GLN A 192 11.30 10.29 -9.04
N LYS A 193 11.75 9.05 -8.88
CA LYS A 193 11.28 7.92 -9.67
C LYS A 193 9.81 7.57 -9.36
N THR A 194 9.41 7.70 -8.11
CA THR A 194 8.02 7.51 -7.65
C THR A 194 7.06 8.42 -8.40
N ASP A 195 7.37 9.72 -8.48
CA ASP A 195 6.56 10.70 -9.20
C ASP A 195 6.42 10.40 -10.69
N GLN A 196 7.51 9.95 -11.32
CA GLN A 196 7.48 9.56 -12.73
C GLN A 196 6.54 8.38 -12.95
N ILE A 197 6.61 7.36 -12.08
CA ILE A 197 5.76 6.16 -12.16
C ILE A 197 4.29 6.54 -11.90
N ILE A 198 4.00 7.35 -10.87
CA ILE A 198 2.62 7.81 -10.59
C ILE A 198 2.04 8.54 -11.80
N LYS A 199 2.78 9.45 -12.43
CA LYS A 199 2.32 10.16 -13.63
C LYS A 199 2.05 9.22 -14.81
N GLN A 200 2.90 8.22 -15.01
CA GLN A 200 2.69 7.19 -16.04
C GLN A 200 1.41 6.38 -15.78
N GLU A 201 1.19 5.95 -14.53
CA GLU A 201 0.00 5.18 -14.14
C GLU A 201 -1.27 6.04 -14.24
N GLN A 202 -1.23 7.31 -13.88
CA GLN A 202 -2.34 8.24 -14.07
C GLN A 202 -2.69 8.39 -15.55
N SER A 203 -1.70 8.50 -16.43
CA SER A 203 -1.90 8.55 -17.88
C SER A 203 -2.51 7.25 -18.42
N LYS A 204 -2.00 6.10 -17.96
CA LYS A 204 -2.52 4.78 -18.32
C LYS A 204 -3.98 4.62 -17.89
N PHE A 205 -4.31 5.03 -16.68
CA PHE A 205 -5.68 5.00 -16.17
C PHE A 205 -6.63 5.89 -16.99
N LYS A 206 -6.21 7.12 -17.31
CA LYS A 206 -7.00 8.01 -18.14
C LYS A 206 -7.32 7.38 -19.49
N LYS A 207 -6.30 6.81 -20.17
CA LYS A 207 -6.49 6.09 -21.44
C LYS A 207 -7.43 4.88 -21.30
N PHE A 208 -7.41 4.20 -20.17
CA PHE A 208 -8.34 3.10 -19.90
C PHE A 208 -9.78 3.61 -19.78
N LEU A 209 -10.01 4.72 -19.08
CA LEU A 209 -11.34 5.32 -18.94
C LEU A 209 -11.90 5.82 -20.29
N GLU A 210 -11.04 6.31 -21.19
CA GLU A 210 -11.44 6.77 -22.54
C GLU A 210 -11.95 5.62 -23.45
N LYS A 211 -11.70 4.35 -23.06
CA LYS A 211 -12.20 3.17 -23.78
C LYS A 211 -13.61 2.73 -23.32
N ILE A 212 -14.08 3.23 -22.17
CA ILE A 212 -15.39 2.90 -21.59
C ILE A 212 -16.48 3.75 -22.23
#